data_ed176c13427883fae596ba6c609ced49
#
_entry.id   ed176c13427883fae596ba6c609ced49
#
_cell.length_a   1.000
_cell.length_b   1.000
_cell.length_c   1.000
_cell.angle_alpha   90.00
_cell.angle_beta   90.00
_cell.angle_gamma   90.00
#
_symmetry.space_group_name_H-M   'P 1'
#
loop_
_entity.id
_entity.type
_entity.pdbx_description
1 polymer ?
#
loop_
_entity_poly.entity_id
_entity_poly.type
_entity_poly.pdbx_seq_one_letter_code
_entity_poly.pdbx_strand_id
1 'polypeptide(L)'
;MNLHQFRFVREAVRQNFNLTTAAKALFTSQPGVSKAIIELEDELGVEIFRRHGKRIRSLTEPGKRILTSIERILDEVETLKRVGKDFASQDQGNFVIATTHTQARYALPKVLTEFTKRFPKVRVSIQQGSPGQIAELLTHDRADIAIATEGIANTPGVLALPGYQWQHVVMVPLSHPLLNQATVTLEEIAKYPIITYDKAFAGRSKIDAAFAQRNITPDIILEAIDADVIKTYVETGMGIGIVAGHAYDTERDRNLKVIQAGHLFGNNVTHLGVKQGAYLRSFVYTFIELFSPTLTKKIVEQAMNNESETYEI
;
A
#
# COMPACT_ATOMS: atom_id res chain seq x y z
N MET A 1 20.93 25.92 14.39
CA MET A 1 20.02 24.80 13.96
C MET A 1 19.12 25.28 12.83
N ASN A 2 19.06 24.53 11.68
CA ASN A 2 18.25 24.90 10.53
C ASN A 2 17.82 23.67 9.69
N LEU A 3 16.84 23.86 8.78
CA LEU A 3 16.27 22.80 7.97
C LEU A 3 17.27 22.12 7.00
N HIS A 4 18.34 22.83 6.59
CA HIS A 4 19.37 22.22 5.74
C HIS A 4 20.18 21.18 6.51
N GLN A 5 20.54 21.48 7.76
CA GLN A 5 21.22 20.54 8.65
C GLN A 5 20.36 19.30 8.89
N PHE A 6 19.05 19.46 9.08
CA PHE A 6 18.11 18.34 9.23
C PHE A 6 18.05 17.46 7.98
N ARG A 7 17.99 18.07 6.79
CA ARG A 7 18.03 17.32 5.52
C ARG A 7 19.35 16.55 5.37
N PHE A 8 20.46 17.12 5.78
CA PHE A 8 21.75 16.45 5.70
C PHE A 8 21.81 15.22 6.62
N VAL A 9 21.30 15.33 7.85
CA VAL A 9 21.22 14.19 8.78
C VAL A 9 20.33 13.09 8.19
N ARG A 10 19.10 13.40 7.75
CA ARG A 10 18.18 12.45 7.16
C ARG A 10 18.78 11.76 5.93
N GLU A 11 19.37 12.53 5.03
CA GLU A 11 19.94 11.98 3.79
C GLU A 11 21.18 11.13 4.07
N ALA A 12 22.01 11.49 5.04
CA ALA A 12 23.15 10.67 5.45
C ALA A 12 22.71 9.27 5.91
N VAL A 13 21.61 9.17 6.64
CA VAL A 13 21.03 7.88 7.06
C VAL A 13 20.44 7.12 5.87
N ARG A 14 19.67 7.76 5.00
CA ARG A 14 19.08 7.16 3.79
C ARG A 14 20.12 6.59 2.82
N GLN A 15 21.29 7.22 2.79
CA GLN A 15 22.44 6.78 1.96
C GLN A 15 23.41 5.86 2.73
N ASN A 16 22.89 5.11 3.73
CA ASN A 16 23.67 4.15 4.52
C ASN A 16 24.96 4.75 5.08
N PHE A 17 24.87 5.95 5.64
CA PHE A 17 25.98 6.70 6.23
C PHE A 17 27.08 7.11 5.25
N ASN A 18 26.79 7.15 3.95
CA ASN A 18 27.71 7.60 2.92
C ASN A 18 27.49 9.10 2.62
N LEU A 19 28.31 9.97 3.24
CA LEU A 19 28.21 11.42 3.07
C LEU A 19 28.50 11.91 1.65
N THR A 20 29.27 11.18 0.87
CA THR A 20 29.55 11.54 -0.53
C THR A 20 28.30 11.34 -1.39
N THR A 21 27.60 10.22 -1.19
CA THR A 21 26.35 9.95 -1.90
C THR A 21 25.24 10.88 -1.43
N ALA A 22 25.15 11.14 -0.11
CA ALA A 22 24.21 12.11 0.45
C ALA A 22 24.43 13.53 -0.11
N ALA A 23 25.68 13.98 -0.23
CA ALA A 23 26.00 15.27 -0.81
C ALA A 23 25.59 15.37 -2.29
N LYS A 24 25.82 14.32 -3.08
CA LYS A 24 25.37 14.25 -4.48
C LYS A 24 23.85 14.32 -4.59
N ALA A 25 23.12 13.57 -3.75
CA ALA A 25 21.65 13.56 -3.73
C ALA A 25 21.07 14.95 -3.38
N LEU A 26 21.79 15.73 -2.59
CA LEU A 26 21.39 17.06 -2.16
C LEU A 26 22.05 18.21 -2.96
N PHE A 27 22.72 17.88 -4.08
CA PHE A 27 23.39 18.84 -4.96
C PHE A 27 24.37 19.78 -4.22
N THR A 28 25.15 19.22 -3.29
CA THR A 28 26.11 19.97 -2.48
C THR A 28 27.45 19.24 -2.34
N SER A 29 28.40 19.80 -1.59
CA SER A 29 29.71 19.20 -1.35
C SER A 29 29.73 18.34 -0.08
N GLN A 30 30.48 17.24 -0.10
CA GLN A 30 30.65 16.37 1.07
C GLN A 30 31.25 17.12 2.30
N PRO A 31 32.26 18.01 2.15
CA PRO A 31 32.74 18.81 3.27
C PRO A 31 31.66 19.70 3.87
N GLY A 32 30.78 20.29 3.05
CA GLY A 32 29.65 21.10 3.50
C GLY A 32 28.66 20.30 4.34
N VAL A 33 28.27 19.09 3.87
CA VAL A 33 27.42 18.19 4.64
C VAL A 33 28.05 17.80 5.98
N SER A 34 29.34 17.41 5.97
CA SER A 34 30.06 17.02 7.18
C SER A 34 30.15 18.15 8.20
N LYS A 35 30.49 19.37 7.76
CA LYS A 35 30.57 20.55 8.60
C LYS A 35 29.22 20.89 9.23
N ALA A 36 28.15 20.90 8.41
CA ALA A 36 26.83 21.26 8.90
C ALA A 36 26.28 20.23 9.92
N ILE A 37 26.61 18.95 9.78
CA ILE A 37 26.27 17.93 10.79
C ILE A 37 27.03 18.18 12.10
N ILE A 38 28.34 18.47 12.04
CA ILE A 38 29.13 18.76 13.24
C ILE A 38 28.60 20.00 13.95
N GLU A 39 28.31 21.08 13.22
CA GLU A 39 27.71 22.28 13.79
C GLU A 39 26.36 22.01 14.48
N LEU A 40 25.57 21.10 13.95
CA LEU A 40 24.31 20.67 14.58
C LEU A 40 24.57 19.85 15.86
N GLU A 41 25.52 18.92 15.81
CA GLU A 41 25.93 18.11 16.97
C GLU A 41 26.45 19.00 18.11
N ASP A 42 27.29 20.00 17.77
CA ASP A 42 27.83 20.98 18.71
C ASP A 42 26.71 21.83 19.35
N GLU A 43 25.74 22.30 18.54
CA GLU A 43 24.61 23.10 19.05
C GLU A 43 23.67 22.27 19.95
N LEU A 44 23.49 20.99 19.65
CA LEU A 44 22.67 20.08 20.47
C LEU A 44 23.42 19.52 21.69
N GLY A 45 24.76 19.66 21.73
CA GLY A 45 25.60 19.15 22.79
C GLY A 45 25.70 17.62 22.84
N VAL A 46 25.33 16.93 21.75
CA VAL A 46 25.37 15.46 21.66
C VAL A 46 25.74 15.00 20.24
N GLU A 47 26.49 13.91 20.16
CA GLU A 47 26.79 13.27 18.87
C GLU A 47 25.55 12.53 18.32
N ILE A 48 25.20 12.82 17.06
CA ILE A 48 24.13 12.12 16.32
C ILE A 48 24.69 10.83 15.72
N PHE A 49 25.94 10.88 15.22
CA PHE A 49 26.56 9.76 14.52
C PHE A 49 27.78 9.22 15.28
N ARG A 50 27.88 7.89 15.31
CA ARG A 50 29.13 7.21 15.69
C ARG A 50 30.12 7.32 14.55
N ARG A 51 31.34 7.78 14.84
CA ARG A 51 32.41 7.97 13.86
C ARG A 51 33.52 6.92 14.05
N HIS A 52 34.13 6.50 12.95
CA HIS A 52 35.41 5.81 12.96
C HIS A 52 36.39 6.61 12.11
N GLY A 53 37.27 7.38 12.74
CA GLY A 53 38.06 8.40 12.09
C GLY A 53 37.17 9.48 11.45
N LYS A 54 37.34 9.73 10.17
CA LYS A 54 36.52 10.71 9.41
C LYS A 54 35.20 10.15 8.85
N ARG A 55 34.90 8.86 9.06
CA ARG A 55 33.71 8.20 8.49
C ARG A 55 32.62 7.99 9.53
N ILE A 56 31.39 8.36 9.22
CA ILE A 56 30.21 7.97 10.00
C ILE A 56 29.84 6.52 9.72
N ARG A 57 29.36 5.79 10.74
CA ARG A 57 29.08 4.36 10.66
C ARG A 57 27.65 3.99 11.05
N SER A 58 27.12 4.66 12.06
CA SER A 58 25.79 4.38 12.60
C SER A 58 25.31 5.59 13.41
N LEU A 59 24.05 5.54 13.84
CA LEU A 59 23.48 6.49 14.80
C LEU A 59 23.92 6.13 16.22
N THR A 60 24.06 7.17 17.06
CA THR A 60 24.11 7.03 18.51
C THR A 60 22.69 6.80 19.07
N GLU A 61 22.53 6.45 20.36
CA GLU A 61 21.20 6.39 20.99
C GLU A 61 20.48 7.75 21.00
N PRO A 62 21.14 8.88 21.38
CA PRO A 62 20.55 10.21 21.15
C PRO A 62 20.23 10.47 19.66
N GLY A 63 21.14 10.07 18.75
CA GLY A 63 20.97 10.26 17.31
C GLY A 63 19.72 9.60 16.74
N LYS A 64 19.33 8.43 17.22
CA LYS A 64 18.06 7.77 16.81
C LYS A 64 16.83 8.60 17.20
N ARG A 65 16.79 9.12 18.42
CA ARG A 65 15.70 9.98 18.91
C ARG A 65 15.66 11.31 18.18
N ILE A 66 16.83 11.90 17.93
CA ILE A 66 16.97 13.16 17.18
C ILE A 66 16.50 12.96 15.74
N LEU A 67 16.87 11.85 15.08
CA LEU A 67 16.41 11.53 13.73
C LEU A 67 14.88 11.47 13.64
N THR A 68 14.22 10.80 14.58
CA THR A 68 12.74 10.75 14.64
C THR A 68 12.13 12.15 14.71
N SER A 69 12.72 13.04 15.52
CA SER A 69 12.25 14.44 15.61
C SER A 69 12.54 15.24 14.34
N ILE A 70 13.71 15.03 13.72
CA ILE A 70 14.08 15.65 12.44
C ILE A 70 13.12 15.23 11.33
N GLU A 71 12.78 13.96 11.24
CA GLU A 71 11.84 13.43 10.25
C GLU A 71 10.46 14.09 10.40
N ARG A 72 9.94 14.18 11.61
CA ARG A 72 8.66 14.86 11.90
C ARG A 72 8.69 16.35 11.48
N ILE A 73 9.75 17.08 11.79
CA ILE A 73 9.90 18.49 11.40
C ILE A 73 9.94 18.63 9.87
N LEU A 74 10.68 17.77 9.18
CA LEU A 74 10.78 17.83 7.72
C LEU A 74 9.46 17.43 7.04
N ASP A 75 8.72 16.50 7.61
CA ASP A 75 7.38 16.11 7.14
C ASP A 75 6.39 17.26 7.32
N GLU A 76 6.48 18.01 8.43
CA GLU A 76 5.65 19.19 8.65
C GLU A 76 5.97 20.32 7.67
N VAL A 77 7.24 20.49 7.30
CA VAL A 77 7.64 21.44 6.24
C VAL A 77 7.05 21.06 4.89
N GLU A 78 7.01 19.78 4.56
CA GLU A 78 6.35 19.32 3.31
C GLU A 78 4.83 19.49 3.39
N THR A 79 4.23 19.32 4.57
CA THR A 79 2.82 19.62 4.83
C THR A 79 2.51 21.10 4.57
N LEU A 80 3.30 22.03 5.10
CA LEU A 80 3.14 23.48 4.85
C LEU A 80 3.20 23.81 3.34
N LYS A 81 4.13 23.18 2.61
CA LYS A 81 4.23 23.38 1.17
C LYS A 81 3.00 22.84 0.42
N ARG A 82 2.46 21.69 0.86
CA ARG A 82 1.25 21.09 0.30
C ARG A 82 0.04 21.99 0.51
N VAL A 83 -0.16 22.47 1.75
CA VAL A 83 -1.20 23.45 2.08
C VAL A 83 -1.11 24.69 1.19
N GLY A 84 0.07 25.29 1.08
CA GLY A 84 0.26 26.47 0.22
C GLY A 84 -0.09 26.21 -1.25
N LYS A 85 0.29 25.04 -1.78
CA LYS A 85 -0.06 24.65 -3.16
C LYS A 85 -1.55 24.34 -3.33
N ASP A 86 -2.19 23.73 -2.34
CA ASP A 86 -3.62 23.40 -2.39
C ASP A 86 -4.48 24.67 -2.43
N PHE A 87 -4.16 25.66 -1.59
CA PHE A 87 -4.83 26.97 -1.64
C PHE A 87 -4.56 27.76 -2.94
N ALA A 88 -3.38 27.58 -3.54
CA ALA A 88 -3.05 28.23 -4.80
C ALA A 88 -3.68 27.56 -6.04
N SER A 89 -4.02 26.26 -5.95
CA SER A 89 -4.51 25.48 -7.10
C SER A 89 -5.23 24.20 -6.65
N GLN A 90 -6.48 24.36 -6.17
CA GLN A 90 -7.29 23.26 -5.60
C GLN A 90 -7.59 22.10 -6.57
N ASP A 91 -7.50 22.33 -7.88
CA ASP A 91 -7.96 21.39 -8.92
C ASP A 91 -6.83 20.86 -9.81
N GLN A 92 -5.56 21.03 -9.44
CA GLN A 92 -4.44 20.59 -10.26
C GLN A 92 -3.28 20.02 -9.44
N GLY A 93 -2.46 19.18 -10.06
CA GLY A 93 -1.27 18.59 -9.44
C GLY A 93 -1.07 17.13 -9.80
N ASN A 94 -0.17 16.46 -9.08
CA ASN A 94 0.06 15.03 -9.21
C ASN A 94 -0.64 14.31 -8.06
N PHE A 95 -1.26 13.18 -8.38
CA PHE A 95 -1.89 12.27 -7.43
C PHE A 95 -1.30 10.87 -7.61
N VAL A 96 -0.56 10.40 -6.62
CA VAL A 96 0.14 9.11 -6.67
C VAL A 96 -0.60 8.09 -5.80
N ILE A 97 -1.07 7.03 -6.42
CA ILE A 97 -1.76 5.91 -5.77
C ILE A 97 -0.81 4.72 -5.76
N ALA A 98 -0.41 4.25 -4.58
CA ALA A 98 0.29 2.99 -4.42
C ALA A 98 -0.71 1.85 -4.19
N THR A 99 -0.63 0.76 -4.96
CA THR A 99 -1.65 -0.30 -4.87
C THR A 99 -1.16 -1.64 -5.39
N THR A 100 -1.89 -2.72 -5.08
CA THR A 100 -1.64 -4.04 -5.66
C THR A 100 -2.23 -4.11 -7.07
N HIS A 101 -1.76 -5.08 -7.87
CA HIS A 101 -2.24 -5.28 -9.24
C HIS A 101 -3.77 -5.47 -9.29
N THR A 102 -4.31 -6.31 -8.42
CA THR A 102 -5.76 -6.60 -8.39
C THR A 102 -6.60 -5.33 -8.18
N GLN A 103 -6.17 -4.43 -7.28
CA GLN A 103 -6.87 -3.17 -7.06
C GLN A 103 -6.73 -2.22 -8.26
N ALA A 104 -5.53 -2.10 -8.82
CA ALA A 104 -5.28 -1.27 -10.00
C ALA A 104 -6.13 -1.71 -11.19
N ARG A 105 -6.27 -3.01 -11.37
CA ARG A 105 -6.94 -3.62 -12.53
C ARG A 105 -8.46 -3.63 -12.44
N TYR A 106 -9.01 -3.91 -11.24
CA TYR A 106 -10.44 -4.23 -11.10
C TYR A 106 -11.23 -3.20 -10.29
N ALA A 107 -10.63 -2.57 -9.28
CA ALA A 107 -11.32 -1.59 -8.45
C ALA A 107 -11.18 -0.15 -8.96
N LEU A 108 -9.96 0.26 -9.32
CA LEU A 108 -9.65 1.65 -9.66
C LEU A 108 -10.27 2.17 -10.98
N PRO A 109 -10.49 1.38 -12.06
CA PRO A 109 -10.89 1.96 -13.34
C PRO A 109 -12.16 2.79 -13.27
N LYS A 110 -13.21 2.32 -12.61
CA LYS A 110 -14.48 3.06 -12.45
C LYS A 110 -14.29 4.34 -11.64
N VAL A 111 -13.55 4.25 -10.54
CA VAL A 111 -13.26 5.37 -9.64
C VAL A 111 -12.45 6.45 -10.36
N LEU A 112 -11.39 6.06 -11.06
CA LEU A 112 -10.53 7.00 -11.78
C LEU A 112 -11.21 7.62 -12.99
N THR A 113 -12.10 6.90 -13.67
CA THR A 113 -12.90 7.46 -14.75
C THR A 113 -13.77 8.63 -14.25
N GLU A 114 -14.40 8.47 -13.09
CA GLU A 114 -15.19 9.55 -12.50
C GLU A 114 -14.32 10.66 -11.89
N PHE A 115 -13.23 10.28 -11.23
CA PHE A 115 -12.27 11.21 -10.65
C PHE A 115 -11.67 12.17 -11.70
N THR A 116 -11.21 11.63 -12.82
CA THR A 116 -10.57 12.46 -13.89
C THR A 116 -11.54 13.40 -14.59
N LYS A 117 -12.85 13.09 -14.59
CA LYS A 117 -13.88 14.03 -15.05
C LYS A 117 -14.00 15.25 -14.11
N ARG A 118 -13.93 15.01 -12.79
CA ARG A 118 -14.03 16.07 -11.78
C ARG A 118 -12.75 16.89 -11.68
N PHE A 119 -11.60 16.25 -11.87
CA PHE A 119 -10.27 16.86 -11.73
C PHE A 119 -9.42 16.67 -12.99
N PRO A 120 -9.78 17.29 -14.13
CA PRO A 120 -9.11 17.08 -15.42
C PRO A 120 -7.66 17.60 -15.45
N LYS A 121 -7.28 18.45 -14.49
CA LYS A 121 -5.92 19.00 -14.36
C LYS A 121 -5.06 18.24 -13.37
N VAL A 122 -5.61 17.22 -12.70
CA VAL A 122 -4.84 16.33 -11.81
C VAL A 122 -4.27 15.18 -12.63
N ARG A 123 -2.96 14.99 -12.54
CA ARG A 123 -2.26 13.87 -13.17
C ARG A 123 -2.20 12.72 -12.19
N VAL A 124 -2.82 11.60 -12.53
CA VAL A 124 -2.81 10.38 -11.70
C VAL A 124 -1.67 9.48 -12.11
N SER A 125 -0.93 8.98 -11.13
CA SER A 125 0.10 7.95 -11.29
C SER A 125 -0.24 6.75 -10.39
N ILE A 126 -0.22 5.54 -10.95
CA ILE A 126 -0.43 4.30 -10.21
C ILE A 126 0.93 3.61 -10.07
N GLN A 127 1.36 3.40 -8.83
CA GLN A 127 2.55 2.61 -8.51
C GLN A 127 2.10 1.27 -7.94
N GLN A 128 2.49 0.18 -8.61
CA GLN A 128 2.12 -1.16 -8.19
C GLN A 128 3.26 -1.83 -7.41
N GLY A 129 2.88 -2.63 -6.40
CA GLY A 129 3.83 -3.36 -5.59
C GLY A 129 3.18 -4.37 -4.66
N SER A 130 4.01 -5.07 -3.89
CA SER A 130 3.54 -5.89 -2.76
C SER A 130 2.99 -4.99 -1.64
N PRO A 131 2.16 -5.52 -0.73
CA PRO A 131 1.64 -4.74 0.40
C PRO A 131 2.73 -4.01 1.21
N GLY A 132 3.89 -4.63 1.44
CA GLY A 132 5.03 -3.99 2.11
C GLY A 132 5.61 -2.82 1.31
N GLN A 133 5.84 -3.00 0.00
CA GLN A 133 6.32 -1.94 -0.88
C GLN A 133 5.33 -0.76 -0.98
N ILE A 134 4.03 -1.05 -1.01
CA ILE A 134 2.97 -0.04 -1.02
C ILE A 134 3.01 0.78 0.26
N ALA A 135 3.15 0.13 1.42
CA ALA A 135 3.27 0.79 2.71
C ALA A 135 4.54 1.66 2.80
N GLU A 136 5.66 1.19 2.27
CA GLU A 136 6.90 1.99 2.17
C GLU A 136 6.73 3.22 1.29
N LEU A 137 6.08 3.11 0.13
CA LEU A 137 5.81 4.25 -0.73
C LEU A 137 5.01 5.33 -0.02
N LEU A 138 4.00 4.93 0.76
CA LEU A 138 3.16 5.86 1.53
C LEU A 138 3.94 6.52 2.67
N THR A 139 4.63 5.73 3.48
CA THR A 139 5.36 6.24 4.66
C THR A 139 6.53 7.16 4.29
N HIS A 140 7.12 6.97 3.11
CA HIS A 140 8.21 7.81 2.58
C HIS A 140 7.73 8.97 1.68
N ASP A 141 6.45 9.35 1.73
CA ASP A 141 5.85 10.45 0.93
C ASP A 141 6.03 10.30 -0.59
N ARG A 142 6.16 9.06 -1.07
CA ARG A 142 6.24 8.74 -2.50
C ARG A 142 4.88 8.40 -3.11
N ALA A 143 3.87 8.20 -2.27
CA ALA A 143 2.47 8.05 -2.65
C ALA A 143 1.59 8.91 -1.72
N ASP A 144 0.49 9.42 -2.26
CA ASP A 144 -0.51 10.20 -1.50
C ASP A 144 -1.49 9.26 -0.77
N ILE A 145 -1.75 8.08 -1.35
CA ILE A 145 -2.66 7.07 -0.80
C ILE A 145 -2.16 5.67 -1.15
N ALA A 146 -2.44 4.72 -0.28
CA ALA A 146 -2.16 3.30 -0.48
C ALA A 146 -3.46 2.49 -0.49
N ILE A 147 -3.55 1.45 -1.33
CA ILE A 147 -4.74 0.57 -1.40
C ILE A 147 -4.29 -0.88 -1.45
N ALA A 148 -4.62 -1.64 -0.42
CA ALA A 148 -4.37 -3.08 -0.36
C ALA A 148 -5.29 -3.78 0.64
N THR A 149 -5.37 -5.09 0.56
CA THR A 149 -6.13 -5.92 1.51
C THR A 149 -5.32 -6.17 2.78
N GLU A 150 -4.06 -6.54 2.64
CA GLU A 150 -3.14 -6.82 3.75
C GLU A 150 -2.08 -5.74 3.90
N GLY A 151 -1.40 -5.76 5.04
CA GLY A 151 -0.20 -4.97 5.30
C GLY A 151 -0.48 -3.54 5.76
N ILE A 152 -1.42 -2.83 5.13
CA ILE A 152 -1.69 -1.41 5.41
C ILE A 152 -2.19 -1.20 6.84
N ALA A 153 -3.15 -2.01 7.29
CA ALA A 153 -3.78 -1.85 8.62
C ALA A 153 -2.80 -1.99 9.79
N ASN A 154 -1.69 -2.70 9.59
CA ASN A 154 -0.67 -2.97 10.61
C ASN A 154 0.62 -2.16 10.40
N THR A 155 0.62 -1.19 9.50
CA THR A 155 1.82 -0.38 9.21
C THR A 155 1.88 0.82 10.16
N PRO A 156 2.93 0.97 10.96
CA PRO A 156 3.10 2.12 11.83
C PRO A 156 3.11 3.44 11.03
N GLY A 157 2.42 4.45 11.53
CA GLY A 157 2.32 5.77 10.89
C GLY A 157 1.35 5.82 9.70
N VAL A 158 0.58 4.76 9.46
CA VAL A 158 -0.48 4.71 8.45
C VAL A 158 -1.85 4.63 9.14
N LEU A 159 -2.75 5.53 8.78
CA LEU A 159 -4.16 5.41 9.10
C LEU A 159 -4.81 4.55 8.02
N ALA A 160 -5.31 3.37 8.41
CA ALA A 160 -6.01 2.46 7.53
C ALA A 160 -7.52 2.66 7.64
N LEU A 161 -8.15 3.08 6.55
CA LEU A 161 -9.59 3.28 6.44
C LEU A 161 -10.21 2.07 5.72
N PRO A 162 -11.30 1.47 6.22
CA PRO A 162 -11.95 0.36 5.56
C PRO A 162 -12.61 0.83 4.26
N GLY A 163 -12.21 0.25 3.13
CA GLY A 163 -12.71 0.62 1.81
C GLY A 163 -13.95 -0.17 1.40
N TYR A 164 -13.77 -1.46 1.14
CA TYR A 164 -14.87 -2.36 0.77
C TYR A 164 -14.56 -3.81 1.12
N GLN A 165 -15.61 -4.61 1.28
CA GLN A 165 -15.50 -6.05 1.52
C GLN A 165 -15.60 -6.84 0.23
N TRP A 166 -14.92 -7.99 0.20
CA TRP A 166 -14.98 -8.93 -0.91
C TRP A 166 -14.70 -10.38 -0.45
N GLN A 167 -15.07 -11.34 -1.28
CA GLN A 167 -14.90 -12.77 -1.01
C GLN A 167 -14.10 -13.44 -2.12
N HIS A 168 -13.48 -14.57 -1.80
CA HIS A 168 -12.88 -15.43 -2.81
C HIS A 168 -13.95 -16.22 -3.57
N VAL A 169 -13.62 -16.54 -4.81
CA VAL A 169 -14.36 -17.47 -5.67
C VAL A 169 -13.43 -18.56 -6.15
N VAL A 170 -14.00 -19.73 -6.45
CA VAL A 170 -13.28 -20.78 -7.19
C VAL A 170 -13.57 -20.59 -8.67
N MET A 171 -12.54 -20.49 -9.48
CA MET A 171 -12.62 -20.27 -10.92
C MET A 171 -12.20 -21.52 -11.65
N VAL A 172 -13.01 -21.94 -12.63
CA VAL A 172 -12.87 -23.20 -13.35
C VAL A 172 -13.16 -23.03 -14.84
N PRO A 173 -12.65 -23.92 -15.71
CA PRO A 173 -13.09 -24.00 -17.11
C PRO A 173 -14.59 -24.31 -17.23
N LEU A 174 -15.19 -24.01 -18.41
CA LEU A 174 -16.64 -24.11 -18.66
C LEU A 174 -17.28 -25.50 -18.41
N SER A 175 -16.52 -26.58 -18.59
CA SER A 175 -16.99 -27.96 -18.45
C SER A 175 -16.49 -28.64 -17.17
N HIS A 176 -16.01 -27.89 -16.20
CA HIS A 176 -15.39 -28.45 -15.00
C HIS A 176 -16.43 -29.15 -14.10
N PRO A 177 -16.16 -30.37 -13.56
CA PRO A 177 -17.13 -31.13 -12.76
C PRO A 177 -17.64 -30.40 -11.50
N LEU A 178 -16.86 -29.52 -10.89
CA LEU A 178 -17.27 -28.70 -9.73
C LEU A 178 -18.50 -27.83 -10.03
N LEU A 179 -18.79 -27.51 -11.29
CA LEU A 179 -19.98 -26.73 -11.68
C LEU A 179 -21.29 -27.45 -11.44
N ASN A 180 -21.26 -28.79 -11.30
CA ASN A 180 -22.44 -29.60 -11.02
C ASN A 180 -22.74 -29.72 -9.51
N GLN A 181 -21.89 -29.16 -8.64
CA GLN A 181 -22.10 -29.16 -7.19
C GLN A 181 -23.04 -28.04 -6.79
N ALA A 182 -24.01 -28.32 -5.93
CA ALA A 182 -24.91 -27.29 -5.39
C ALA A 182 -24.15 -26.31 -4.45
N THR A 183 -23.22 -26.86 -3.68
CA THR A 183 -22.31 -26.07 -2.79
C THR A 183 -20.98 -26.80 -2.76
N VAL A 184 -19.89 -26.07 -3.03
CA VAL A 184 -18.55 -26.62 -3.05
C VAL A 184 -17.98 -26.67 -1.63
N THR A 185 -17.20 -27.72 -1.31
CA THR A 185 -16.48 -27.88 -0.05
C THR A 185 -14.96 -27.82 -0.23
N LEU A 186 -14.21 -27.64 0.86
CA LEU A 186 -12.74 -27.63 0.79
C LEU A 186 -12.19 -29.00 0.35
N GLU A 187 -12.85 -30.09 0.78
CA GLU A 187 -12.48 -31.45 0.41
C GLU A 187 -12.66 -31.70 -1.10
N GLU A 188 -13.67 -31.10 -1.71
CA GLU A 188 -13.89 -31.20 -3.16
C GLU A 188 -12.92 -30.34 -3.95
N ILE A 189 -12.64 -29.13 -3.49
CA ILE A 189 -11.62 -28.24 -4.08
C ILE A 189 -10.23 -28.90 -4.05
N ALA A 190 -9.87 -29.52 -2.94
CA ALA A 190 -8.57 -30.16 -2.73
C ALA A 190 -8.31 -31.40 -3.61
N LYS A 191 -9.34 -31.91 -4.31
CA LYS A 191 -9.16 -33.02 -5.27
C LYS A 191 -8.49 -32.56 -6.58
N TYR A 192 -8.36 -31.26 -6.80
CA TYR A 192 -7.84 -30.67 -8.02
C TYR A 192 -6.58 -29.87 -7.74
N PRO A 193 -5.65 -29.78 -8.70
CA PRO A 193 -4.54 -28.87 -8.64
C PRO A 193 -5.03 -27.42 -8.50
N ILE A 194 -4.45 -26.67 -7.59
CA ILE A 194 -4.89 -25.29 -7.27
C ILE A 194 -3.86 -24.28 -7.77
N ILE A 195 -4.36 -23.22 -8.38
CA ILE A 195 -3.61 -22.04 -8.78
C ILE A 195 -4.16 -20.86 -7.97
N THR A 196 -3.32 -20.14 -7.24
CA THR A 196 -3.79 -19.04 -6.40
C THR A 196 -2.73 -17.98 -6.22
N TYR A 197 -3.00 -16.99 -5.37
CA TYR A 197 -2.08 -15.90 -5.09
C TYR A 197 -0.83 -16.36 -4.32
N ASP A 198 0.28 -15.65 -4.53
CA ASP A 198 1.44 -15.69 -3.64
C ASP A 198 1.04 -15.31 -2.21
N LYS A 199 1.80 -15.81 -1.21
CA LYS A 199 1.49 -15.71 0.23
C LYS A 199 1.33 -14.28 0.74
N ALA A 200 1.92 -13.29 0.07
CA ALA A 200 1.85 -11.89 0.46
C ALA A 200 0.57 -11.17 -0.05
N PHE A 201 -0.26 -11.81 -0.87
CA PHE A 201 -1.31 -11.11 -1.62
C PHE A 201 -2.72 -11.64 -1.37
N ALA A 202 -3.68 -10.75 -1.54
CA ALA A 202 -5.11 -10.98 -1.80
C ALA A 202 -5.77 -12.05 -0.91
N GLY A 203 -5.56 -11.96 0.40
CA GLY A 203 -6.23 -12.84 1.35
C GLY A 203 -5.77 -14.30 1.29
N ARG A 204 -4.58 -14.60 0.71
CA ARG A 204 -4.03 -15.95 0.67
C ARG A 204 -3.95 -16.58 2.05
N SER A 205 -3.64 -15.81 3.09
CA SER A 205 -3.62 -16.28 4.48
C SER A 205 -4.95 -16.90 4.92
N LYS A 206 -6.09 -16.41 4.44
CA LYS A 206 -7.41 -16.97 4.73
C LYS A 206 -7.66 -18.27 3.99
N ILE A 207 -7.17 -18.39 2.76
CA ILE A 207 -7.21 -19.64 2.00
C ILE A 207 -6.43 -20.73 2.74
N ASP A 208 -5.18 -20.43 3.11
CA ASP A 208 -4.32 -21.36 3.84
C ASP A 208 -4.91 -21.75 5.20
N ALA A 209 -5.44 -20.77 5.95
CA ALA A 209 -6.10 -21.02 7.24
C ALA A 209 -7.35 -21.91 7.11
N ALA A 210 -8.17 -21.71 6.08
CA ALA A 210 -9.38 -22.52 5.85
C ALA A 210 -9.02 -24.00 5.64
N PHE A 211 -8.03 -24.27 4.78
CA PHE A 211 -7.56 -25.65 4.56
C PHE A 211 -6.91 -26.24 5.82
N ALA A 212 -6.07 -25.47 6.52
CA ALA A 212 -5.40 -25.92 7.74
C ALA A 212 -6.39 -26.29 8.87
N GLN A 213 -7.47 -25.52 9.05
CA GLN A 213 -8.52 -25.79 10.05
C GLN A 213 -9.24 -27.13 9.82
N ARG A 214 -9.24 -27.63 8.57
CA ARG A 214 -9.81 -28.93 8.20
C ARG A 214 -8.77 -30.04 8.11
N ASN A 215 -7.49 -29.75 8.42
CA ASN A 215 -6.35 -30.65 8.25
C ASN A 215 -6.21 -31.16 6.79
N ILE A 216 -6.53 -30.30 5.82
CA ILE A 216 -6.38 -30.57 4.39
C ILE A 216 -5.11 -29.90 3.91
N THR A 217 -4.28 -30.64 3.17
CA THR A 217 -3.13 -30.08 2.45
C THR A 217 -3.50 -29.95 0.97
N PRO A 218 -3.81 -28.74 0.46
CA PRO A 218 -4.15 -28.55 -0.93
C PRO A 218 -2.91 -28.69 -1.81
N ASP A 219 -3.09 -29.22 -3.03
CA ASP A 219 -2.05 -29.27 -4.05
C ASP A 219 -1.98 -27.94 -4.78
N ILE A 220 -1.19 -26.99 -4.27
CA ILE A 220 -0.97 -25.69 -4.89
C ILE A 220 0.20 -25.80 -5.88
N ILE A 221 -0.14 -25.91 -7.16
CA ILE A 221 0.83 -26.14 -8.24
C ILE A 221 1.41 -24.85 -8.84
N LEU A 222 0.72 -23.71 -8.65
CA LEU A 222 1.20 -22.42 -9.15
C LEU A 222 0.73 -21.29 -8.25
N GLU A 223 1.65 -20.38 -7.94
CA GLU A 223 1.39 -19.17 -7.21
C GLU A 223 1.71 -17.95 -8.08
N ALA A 224 0.83 -16.94 -8.10
CA ALA A 224 1.02 -15.72 -8.87
C ALA A 224 0.63 -14.48 -8.06
N ILE A 225 1.18 -13.33 -8.43
CA ILE A 225 0.90 -12.06 -7.75
C ILE A 225 -0.41 -11.40 -8.19
N ASP A 226 -0.98 -11.84 -9.30
CA ASP A 226 -2.19 -11.26 -9.88
C ASP A 226 -3.16 -12.31 -10.45
N ALA A 227 -4.44 -11.91 -10.52
CA ALA A 227 -5.51 -12.77 -10.99
C ALA A 227 -5.47 -13.04 -12.50
N ASP A 228 -4.89 -12.14 -13.33
CA ASP A 228 -4.88 -12.33 -14.78
C ASP A 228 -3.97 -13.50 -15.16
N VAL A 229 -2.82 -13.64 -14.47
CA VAL A 229 -1.94 -14.81 -14.62
C VAL A 229 -2.66 -16.08 -14.16
N ILE A 230 -3.29 -16.06 -12.98
CA ILE A 230 -4.05 -17.21 -12.46
C ILE A 230 -5.10 -17.64 -13.49
N LYS A 231 -5.94 -16.71 -13.99
CA LYS A 231 -6.97 -16.97 -14.99
C LYS A 231 -6.41 -17.64 -16.25
N THR A 232 -5.29 -17.11 -16.75
CA THR A 232 -4.63 -17.66 -17.94
C THR A 232 -4.31 -19.15 -17.77
N TYR A 233 -3.72 -19.54 -16.64
CA TYR A 233 -3.38 -20.95 -16.41
C TYR A 233 -4.59 -21.84 -16.09
N VAL A 234 -5.66 -21.29 -15.50
CA VAL A 234 -6.93 -22.00 -15.35
C VAL A 234 -7.57 -22.26 -16.72
N GLU A 235 -7.54 -21.29 -17.64
CA GLU A 235 -8.06 -21.47 -19.02
C GLU A 235 -7.33 -22.58 -19.78
N THR A 236 -6.04 -22.79 -19.52
CA THR A 236 -5.27 -23.90 -20.13
C THR A 236 -5.62 -25.28 -19.56
N GLY A 237 -6.46 -25.33 -18.51
CA GLY A 237 -6.83 -26.58 -17.84
C GLY A 237 -5.76 -27.12 -16.88
N MET A 238 -4.77 -26.31 -16.50
CA MET A 238 -3.70 -26.72 -15.59
C MET A 238 -4.21 -27.03 -14.18
N GLY A 239 -5.28 -26.34 -13.75
CA GLY A 239 -5.88 -26.50 -12.45
C GLY A 239 -7.11 -25.61 -12.27
N ILE A 240 -7.58 -25.49 -11.04
CA ILE A 240 -8.63 -24.56 -10.65
C ILE A 240 -8.04 -23.33 -9.97
N GLY A 241 -8.66 -22.16 -10.15
CA GLY A 241 -8.21 -20.91 -9.55
C GLY A 241 -8.95 -20.58 -8.26
N ILE A 242 -8.25 -20.11 -7.21
CA ILE A 242 -8.89 -19.44 -6.07
C ILE A 242 -8.48 -17.98 -6.16
N VAL A 243 -9.43 -17.08 -6.47
CA VAL A 243 -9.18 -15.68 -6.74
C VAL A 243 -10.19 -14.76 -6.05
N ALA A 244 -9.87 -13.47 -5.98
CA ALA A 244 -10.81 -12.43 -5.52
C ALA A 244 -12.02 -12.36 -6.45
N GLY A 245 -13.24 -12.37 -5.90
CA GLY A 245 -14.47 -12.44 -6.69
C GLY A 245 -14.64 -11.27 -7.69
N HIS A 246 -14.17 -10.08 -7.33
CA HIS A 246 -14.20 -8.91 -8.21
C HIS A 246 -13.17 -8.97 -9.37
N ALA A 247 -12.28 -9.95 -9.38
CA ALA A 247 -11.36 -10.17 -10.49
C ALA A 247 -12.03 -10.93 -11.68
N TYR A 248 -13.22 -11.45 -11.48
CA TYR A 248 -13.99 -12.10 -12.55
C TYR A 248 -14.84 -11.10 -13.32
N ASP A 249 -14.74 -11.15 -14.64
CA ASP A 249 -15.53 -10.34 -15.56
C ASP A 249 -16.17 -11.26 -16.62
N THR A 250 -17.49 -11.37 -16.60
CA THR A 250 -18.26 -12.28 -17.48
C THR A 250 -18.05 -12.01 -18.97
N GLU A 251 -17.72 -10.78 -19.37
CA GLU A 251 -17.51 -10.43 -20.77
C GLU A 251 -16.09 -10.77 -21.25
N ARG A 252 -15.12 -10.69 -20.35
CA ARG A 252 -13.70 -10.95 -20.65
C ARG A 252 -13.33 -12.40 -20.42
N ASP A 253 -13.81 -12.99 -19.33
CA ASP A 253 -13.46 -14.35 -18.88
C ASP A 253 -14.46 -15.39 -19.43
N ARG A 254 -14.76 -15.32 -20.73
CA ARG A 254 -15.81 -16.14 -21.38
C ARG A 254 -15.55 -17.63 -21.31
N ASN A 255 -14.29 -18.05 -21.21
CA ASN A 255 -13.88 -19.44 -21.12
C ASN A 255 -13.87 -19.99 -19.69
N LEU A 256 -14.20 -19.15 -18.72
CA LEU A 256 -14.19 -19.47 -17.31
C LEU A 256 -15.56 -19.32 -16.65
N LYS A 257 -15.76 -20.04 -15.57
CA LYS A 257 -16.90 -19.90 -14.67
C LYS A 257 -16.41 -19.75 -13.24
N VAL A 258 -17.21 -19.10 -12.41
CA VAL A 258 -16.93 -18.95 -10.99
C VAL A 258 -17.96 -19.68 -10.13
N ILE A 259 -17.49 -20.25 -9.04
CA ILE A 259 -18.26 -20.87 -7.99
C ILE A 259 -18.07 -20.02 -6.74
N GLN A 260 -19.15 -19.62 -6.10
CA GLN A 260 -19.08 -18.81 -4.88
C GLN A 260 -18.45 -19.62 -3.74
N ALA A 261 -17.43 -19.08 -3.12
CA ALA A 261 -16.64 -19.74 -2.07
C ALA A 261 -16.48 -18.86 -0.81
N GLY A 262 -17.26 -17.80 -0.68
CA GLY A 262 -17.21 -16.92 0.49
C GLY A 262 -17.51 -17.63 1.81
N HIS A 263 -18.36 -18.64 1.80
CA HIS A 263 -18.68 -19.49 2.95
C HIS A 263 -17.47 -20.32 3.44
N LEU A 264 -16.47 -20.55 2.58
CA LEU A 264 -15.26 -21.30 2.90
C LEU A 264 -14.14 -20.40 3.43
N PHE A 265 -13.96 -19.22 2.84
CA PHE A 265 -12.80 -18.35 3.08
C PHE A 265 -13.13 -17.07 3.83
N GLY A 266 -14.43 -16.79 4.04
CA GLY A 266 -14.90 -15.57 4.71
C GLY A 266 -14.69 -14.29 3.92
N ASN A 267 -14.89 -13.15 4.59
CA ASN A 267 -14.77 -11.82 4.00
C ASN A 267 -13.35 -11.28 4.12
N ASN A 268 -12.90 -10.60 3.09
CA ASN A 268 -11.71 -9.77 3.09
C ASN A 268 -12.11 -8.29 3.08
N VAL A 269 -11.28 -7.43 3.63
CA VAL A 269 -11.46 -5.97 3.62
C VAL A 269 -10.30 -5.34 2.87
N THR A 270 -10.60 -4.57 1.85
CA THR A 270 -9.61 -3.69 1.21
C THR A 270 -9.55 -2.39 1.98
N HIS A 271 -8.35 -1.97 2.37
CA HIS A 271 -8.12 -0.73 3.09
C HIS A 271 -7.53 0.34 2.19
N LEU A 272 -7.92 1.58 2.47
CA LEU A 272 -7.26 2.79 2.02
C LEU A 272 -6.31 3.26 3.13
N GLY A 273 -5.04 3.37 2.83
CA GLY A 273 -4.05 3.92 3.74
C GLY A 273 -3.74 5.37 3.41
N VAL A 274 -3.72 6.22 4.41
CA VAL A 274 -3.16 7.58 4.34
C VAL A 274 -2.10 7.72 5.42
N LYS A 275 -1.07 8.53 5.19
CA LYS A 275 -0.04 8.77 6.20
C LYS A 275 -0.65 9.55 7.36
N GLN A 276 -0.46 9.05 8.58
CA GLN A 276 -0.98 9.68 9.79
C GLN A 276 -0.37 11.08 9.99
N GLY A 277 -1.21 12.07 10.27
CA GLY A 277 -0.80 13.46 10.43
C GLY A 277 -0.43 14.19 9.12
N ALA A 278 -0.55 13.55 7.94
CA ALA A 278 -0.31 14.23 6.68
C ALA A 278 -1.49 15.14 6.30
N TYR A 279 -1.20 16.25 5.64
CA TYR A 279 -2.22 17.06 5.00
C TYR A 279 -2.72 16.39 3.71
N LEU A 280 -4.03 16.15 3.62
CA LEU A 280 -4.67 15.63 2.43
C LEU A 280 -5.25 16.77 1.60
N ARG A 281 -4.93 16.78 0.29
CA ARG A 281 -5.50 17.74 -0.65
C ARG A 281 -6.98 17.45 -0.92
N SER A 282 -7.76 18.48 -1.29
CA SER A 282 -9.21 18.37 -1.53
C SER A 282 -9.59 17.23 -2.47
N PHE A 283 -8.86 17.04 -3.56
CA PHE A 283 -9.12 15.97 -4.51
C PHE A 283 -8.83 14.56 -3.95
N VAL A 284 -7.95 14.42 -2.94
CA VAL A 284 -7.70 13.14 -2.28
C VAL A 284 -8.93 12.69 -1.49
N TYR A 285 -9.58 13.61 -0.75
CA TYR A 285 -10.84 13.32 -0.06
C TYR A 285 -11.93 12.88 -1.06
N THR A 286 -12.05 13.59 -2.19
CA THR A 286 -13.01 13.20 -3.24
C THR A 286 -12.71 11.82 -3.81
N PHE A 287 -11.43 11.48 -4.00
CA PHE A 287 -11.05 10.14 -4.44
C PHE A 287 -11.43 9.08 -3.42
N ILE A 288 -11.16 9.32 -2.11
CA ILE A 288 -11.53 8.40 -1.04
C ILE A 288 -13.05 8.15 -1.02
N GLU A 289 -13.85 9.20 -1.13
CA GLU A 289 -15.31 9.11 -1.15
C GLU A 289 -15.83 8.39 -2.42
N LEU A 290 -15.20 8.59 -3.59
CA LEU A 290 -15.53 7.85 -4.80
C LEU A 290 -15.17 6.36 -4.70
N PHE A 291 -14.09 6.03 -4.01
CA PHE A 291 -13.68 4.64 -3.81
C PHE A 291 -14.52 3.93 -2.76
N SER A 292 -14.85 4.61 -1.67
CA SER A 292 -15.71 4.12 -0.60
C SER A 292 -16.67 5.23 -0.16
N PRO A 293 -17.94 5.21 -0.61
CA PRO A 293 -18.91 6.28 -0.32
C PRO A 293 -19.21 6.52 1.16
N THR A 294 -18.92 5.55 2.01
CA THR A 294 -19.05 5.68 3.48
C THR A 294 -17.94 6.54 4.10
N LEU A 295 -16.81 6.68 3.43
CA LEU A 295 -15.66 7.45 3.89
C LEU A 295 -15.75 8.92 3.44
N THR A 296 -16.71 9.65 3.98
CA THR A 296 -16.86 11.08 3.70
C THR A 296 -15.65 11.87 4.22
N LYS A 297 -15.43 13.07 3.68
CA LYS A 297 -14.37 13.98 4.14
C LYS A 297 -14.35 14.13 5.66
N LYS A 298 -15.52 14.33 6.28
CA LYS A 298 -15.66 14.50 7.74
C LYS A 298 -15.15 13.28 8.50
N ILE A 299 -15.52 12.07 8.07
CA ILE A 299 -15.09 10.81 8.69
C ILE A 299 -13.56 10.65 8.58
N VAL A 300 -13.00 10.94 7.43
CA VAL A 300 -11.54 10.87 7.22
C VAL A 300 -10.81 11.88 8.10
N GLU A 301 -11.30 13.12 8.22
CA GLU A 301 -10.70 14.16 9.08
C GLU A 301 -10.78 13.77 10.57
N GLN A 302 -11.91 13.22 11.03
CA GLN A 302 -12.05 12.72 12.41
C GLN A 302 -11.06 11.58 12.68
N ALA A 303 -10.93 10.63 11.76
CA ALA A 303 -9.96 9.53 11.88
C ALA A 303 -8.51 10.02 11.91
N MET A 304 -8.18 11.03 11.10
CA MET A 304 -6.85 11.65 11.07
C MET A 304 -6.51 12.36 12.39
N ASN A 305 -7.50 12.91 13.09
CA ASN A 305 -7.33 13.62 14.36
C ASN A 305 -7.37 12.68 15.59
N ASN A 306 -7.44 11.36 15.40
CA ASN A 306 -7.63 10.37 16.48
C ASN A 306 -8.92 10.54 17.30
N GLU A 307 -9.92 11.21 16.77
CA GLU A 307 -11.26 11.23 17.33
C GLU A 307 -11.95 9.91 16.98
N SER A 308 -11.70 8.89 17.83
CA SER A 308 -12.10 7.51 17.56
C SER A 308 -13.62 7.33 17.59
N GLU A 309 -14.21 7.14 16.44
CA GLU A 309 -15.46 6.41 16.27
C GLU A 309 -15.16 5.07 15.59
N THR A 310 -15.82 4.00 16.07
CA THR A 310 -15.72 2.65 15.48
C THR A 310 -16.38 2.71 14.09
N TYR A 311 -15.61 2.52 13.03
CA TYR A 311 -16.15 2.52 11.66
C TYR A 311 -16.77 1.14 11.39
N GLU A 312 -18.10 1.07 11.30
CA GLU A 312 -18.83 -0.10 10.77
C GLU A 312 -18.85 -0.02 9.24
N ILE A 313 -18.54 -1.15 8.61
CA ILE A 313 -18.61 -1.35 7.14
C ILE A 313 -19.91 -2.06 6.77
#